data_a99df5a0e1a18d22a5fdb672f797b1dc
#
_entry.id   a99df5a0e1a18d22a5fdb672f797b1dc
#
_cell.length_a   1.000
_cell.length_b   1.000
_cell.length_c   1.000
_cell.angle_alpha   90.00
_cell.angle_beta   90.00
_cell.angle_gamma   90.00
#
_symmetry.space_group_name_H-M   'P 1'
#
loop_
_entity.id
_entity.type
_entity.pdbx_description
1 polymer ?
#
loop_
_entity_poly.entity_id
_entity_poly.type
_entity_poly.pdbx_seq_one_letter_code
_entity_poly.pdbx_strand_id
1 'polypeptide(L)' 'VGRGVRIIMDQTGATEDEAAALLEQFGNVRQAIEAYQATH' A
#
# COMPACT_ATOMS: atom_id res chain seq x y z
N VAL A 1 5.47 11.07 8.32
CA VAL A 1 4.22 10.32 8.29
C VAL A 1 3.80 10.16 6.84
N GLY A 2 3.32 9.01 6.47
CA GLY A 2 2.93 8.77 5.10
C GLY A 2 4.02 8.22 4.22
N ARG A 3 5.19 7.96 4.80
CA ARG A 3 6.27 7.39 4.02
C ARG A 3 5.91 6.01 3.48
N GLY A 4 5.27 5.20 4.32
CA GLY A 4 4.83 3.88 3.90
C GLY A 4 3.78 3.95 2.80
N VAL A 5 2.86 4.90 2.94
CA VAL A 5 1.84 5.11 1.92
C VAL A 5 2.48 5.47 0.59
N ARG A 6 3.47 6.34 0.63
CA ARG A 6 4.13 6.76 -0.59
C ARG A 6 4.86 5.60 -1.27
N ILE A 7 5.49 4.75 -0.47
CA ILE A 7 6.17 3.58 -1.02
C ILE A 7 5.17 2.65 -1.69
N ILE A 8 4.04 2.44 -1.06
CA ILE A 8 3.00 1.59 -1.64
C ILE A 8 2.50 2.16 -2.95
N MET A 9 2.26 3.47 -2.98
CA MET A 9 1.81 4.13 -4.20
C MET A 9 2.82 3.95 -5.33
N ASP A 10 4.10 4.11 -5.00
CA ASP A 10 5.15 4.01 -5.99
C ASP A 10 5.31 2.58 -6.53
N GLN A 11 5.15 1.60 -5.67
CA GLN A 11 5.33 0.21 -6.05
C GLN A 11 4.11 -0.39 -6.73
N THR A 12 2.93 0.08 -6.38
CA THR A 12 1.69 -0.50 -6.89
C THR A 12 0.96 0.39 -7.87
N GLY A 13 1.18 1.68 -7.79
CA GLY A 13 0.42 2.62 -8.59
C GLY A 13 -0.93 2.95 -8.00
N ALA A 14 -1.18 2.52 -6.78
CA ALA A 14 -2.45 2.80 -6.12
C ALA A 14 -2.55 4.28 -5.76
N THR A 15 -3.79 4.72 -5.52
CA THR A 15 -3.99 6.09 -5.07
C THR A 15 -3.59 6.22 -3.61
N GLU A 16 -3.47 7.47 -3.16
CA GLU A 16 -3.11 7.72 -1.78
C GLU A 16 -4.11 7.09 -0.81
N ASP A 17 -5.38 7.21 -1.12
CA ASP A 17 -6.43 6.64 -0.27
C ASP A 17 -6.31 5.12 -0.21
N GLU A 18 -6.09 4.49 -1.35
CA GLU A 18 -5.98 3.04 -1.39
C GLU A 18 -4.72 2.57 -0.68
N ALA A 19 -3.61 3.26 -0.89
CA ALA A 19 -2.36 2.90 -0.23
C ALA A 19 -2.48 3.03 1.29
N ALA A 20 -3.12 4.08 1.76
CA ALA A 20 -3.31 4.28 3.19
C ALA A 20 -4.18 3.17 3.77
N ALA A 21 -5.24 2.80 3.07
CA ALA A 21 -6.12 1.73 3.54
C ALA A 21 -5.38 0.40 3.60
N LEU A 22 -4.57 0.12 2.59
CA LEU A 22 -3.80 -1.11 2.56
C LEU A 22 -2.80 -1.17 3.71
N LEU A 23 -2.10 -0.08 3.94
CA LEU A 23 -1.13 -0.03 5.01
C LEU A 23 -1.80 -0.22 6.37
N GLU A 24 -2.94 0.41 6.56
CA GLU A 24 -3.68 0.29 7.82
C GLU A 24 -4.20 -1.13 8.01
N GLN A 25 -4.68 -1.73 6.94
CA GLN A 25 -5.26 -3.06 7.01
C GLN A 25 -4.22 -4.14 7.30
N PHE A 26 -3.06 -4.05 6.66
CA PHE A 26 -2.06 -5.10 6.77
C PHE A 26 -0.96 -4.80 7.78
N GLY A 27 -0.83 -3.55 8.16
CA GLY A 27 0.10 -3.18 9.22
C GLY A 27 1.54 -2.98 8.77
N ASN A 28 1.88 -3.36 7.55
CA ASN A 28 3.21 -3.07 7.04
C ASN A 28 3.18 -2.93 5.51
N VAL A 29 4.20 -2.25 5.01
CA VAL A 29 4.27 -1.90 3.60
C VAL A 29 4.38 -3.13 2.71
N ARG A 30 5.21 -4.06 3.11
CA ARG A 30 5.47 -5.23 2.27
C ARG A 30 4.20 -6.05 2.03
N GLN A 31 3.49 -6.34 3.11
CA GLN A 31 2.27 -7.13 2.98
C GLN A 31 1.19 -6.37 2.23
N ALA A 32 1.14 -5.06 2.42
CA ALA A 32 0.17 -4.24 1.70
C ALA A 32 0.42 -4.32 0.19
N ILE A 33 1.67 -4.23 -0.21
CA ILE A 33 2.03 -4.30 -1.62
C ILE A 33 1.71 -5.67 -2.20
N GLU A 34 2.07 -6.72 -1.48
CA GLU A 34 1.80 -8.07 -1.94
C GLU A 34 0.31 -8.34 -2.09
N ALA A 35 -0.47 -7.86 -1.14
CA ALA A 35 -1.91 -8.04 -1.19
C ALA A 35 -2.51 -7.31 -2.40
N TYR A 36 -2.03 -6.11 -2.65
CA TYR A 36 -2.52 -5.34 -3.79
C TYR A 36 -2.19 -6.05 -5.10
N GLN A 37 -0.96 -6.50 -5.22
CA GLN A 37 -0.53 -7.17 -6.44
C GLN A 37 -1.22 -8.50 -6.64
N ALA A 38 -1.50 -9.20 -5.57
CA ALA A 38 -2.21 -10.47 -5.66
C ALA A 38 -3.65 -10.29 -6.11
N THR A 39 -4.25 -9.15 -5.78
CA THR A 39 -5.64 -8.85 -6.15
C THR A 39 -5.73 -8.30 -7.57
N HIS A 40 -4.70 -7.65 -8.01
CA HIS A 40 -4.66 -7.03 -9.32
C HIS A 40 -3.64 -7.73 -10.19
#